data_dc2b4e2fe5e32fa261ab3568bd6a7735
#
_entry.id   dc2b4e2fe5e32fa261ab3568bd6a7735
#
_cell.length_a   1.000
_cell.length_b   1.000
_cell.length_c   1.000
_cell.angle_alpha   90.00
_cell.angle_beta   90.00
_cell.angle_gamma   90.00
#
_symmetry.space_group_name_H-M   'P 1'
#
loop_
_entity.id
_entity.type
_entity.pdbx_description
1 polymer ?
#
loop_
_entity_poly.entity_id
_entity_poly.type
_entity_poly.pdbx_seq_one_letter_code
_entity_poly.pdbx_strand_id
1 'polypeptide(L)'
;MKKDMKKVLSGAAGAAMLVSGTAQTAVAETGNDVAVKDASAAAFNKVANVEGAFAFDQDVVTPADEVFSIFGTVVTGMCAKPDFAIGTEKTDYYVNVGGKIAKAYTVDLKQKKAESRILLCSCATGAATANAQITGVRLSDVLQLAEMDKDVNTVTVRTADGYGLKLPLQYALDKEAMIVYQVGGRDIPSGTQFWVPETVAKYFTRDVVDIELTAEAEAPEVEQRDEALRAEVAIMNTVESKTLKAGETVTFEGYADDCGDAIAAVEFSLDGGETWTSYETANATAEKWVYWHFSYTPETAGSYQLSVRARTTDGNVSPMAANVEFSVM
;
A
#
# COMPACT_ATOMS: atom_id res chain seq x y z
N MET A 1 -6.03 2.01 38.91
CA MET A 1 -6.23 3.28 38.17
C MET A 1 -6.12 2.96 36.69
N LYS A 2 -7.27 2.68 36.05
CA LYS A 2 -7.41 2.52 34.62
C LYS A 2 -8.30 3.66 34.15
N LYS A 3 -7.74 4.64 33.46
CA LYS A 3 -8.53 5.62 32.73
C LYS A 3 -7.66 6.27 31.64
N ASP A 4 -8.27 6.35 30.47
CA ASP A 4 -7.97 7.28 29.38
C ASP A 4 -6.81 6.94 28.44
N MET A 5 -7.06 5.92 27.59
CA MET A 5 -6.43 5.78 26.29
C MET A 5 -7.49 5.43 25.24
N LYS A 6 -8.51 6.28 25.16
CA LYS A 6 -9.57 6.17 24.12
C LYS A 6 -9.95 7.57 23.67
N LYS A 7 -9.12 8.24 22.90
CA LYS A 7 -9.52 9.43 22.12
C LYS A 7 -8.35 10.00 21.28
N VAL A 8 -7.76 9.25 20.36
CA VAL A 8 -6.89 9.86 19.35
C VAL A 8 -7.05 9.23 17.94
N LEU A 9 -7.90 8.25 17.75
CA LEU A 9 -8.00 7.49 16.49
C LEU A 9 -9.32 7.65 15.73
N SER A 10 -9.90 8.85 15.71
CA SER A 10 -11.10 9.08 14.89
C SER A 10 -11.00 10.30 13.97
N GLY A 11 -9.88 10.45 13.26
CA GLY A 11 -9.65 11.60 12.40
C GLY A 11 -8.99 11.33 11.05
N ALA A 12 -8.55 10.11 10.77
CA ALA A 12 -7.75 9.84 9.57
C ALA A 12 -8.51 9.22 8.37
N ALA A 13 -9.81 9.05 8.46
CA ALA A 13 -10.59 8.41 7.38
C ALA A 13 -11.20 9.38 6.35
N GLY A 14 -10.69 10.59 6.22
CA GLY A 14 -11.36 11.64 5.43
C GLY A 14 -10.55 12.42 4.40
N ALA A 15 -9.29 12.10 4.13
CA ALA A 15 -8.45 12.96 3.31
C ALA A 15 -7.93 12.35 1.98
N ALA A 16 -8.43 11.22 1.53
CA ALA A 16 -7.96 10.58 0.30
C ALA A 16 -8.95 10.72 -0.87
N MET A 17 -9.63 11.85 -1.02
CA MET A 17 -10.39 12.13 -2.24
C MET A 17 -10.33 13.62 -2.57
N LEU A 18 -9.39 14.02 -3.41
CA LEU A 18 -9.51 15.17 -4.30
C LEU A 18 -8.37 15.20 -5.33
N VAL A 19 -8.48 14.37 -6.35
CA VAL A 19 -7.92 14.69 -7.66
C VAL A 19 -9.02 14.57 -8.69
N SER A 20 -9.75 15.63 -8.89
CA SER A 20 -10.64 15.78 -10.03
C SER A 20 -9.94 16.63 -11.09
N GLY A 21 -9.44 15.98 -12.12
CA GLY A 21 -9.06 16.64 -13.35
C GLY A 21 -10.32 17.13 -14.07
N THR A 22 -10.48 18.45 -14.21
CA THR A 22 -11.50 19.05 -15.06
C THR A 22 -10.89 19.45 -16.38
N ALA A 23 -11.37 18.81 -17.45
CA ALA A 23 -11.16 19.29 -18.81
C ALA A 23 -11.80 20.66 -19.01
N GLN A 24 -11.02 21.63 -19.48
CA GLN A 24 -11.49 22.93 -19.87
C GLN A 24 -12.12 22.90 -21.25
N THR A 25 -13.37 23.33 -21.35
CA THR A 25 -13.93 23.85 -22.59
C THR A 25 -14.03 25.37 -22.48
N ALA A 26 -13.39 26.03 -23.42
CA ALA A 26 -13.42 27.47 -23.57
C ALA A 26 -14.77 27.95 -24.09
N VAL A 27 -15.35 29.00 -23.47
CA VAL A 27 -16.31 29.88 -24.12
C VAL A 27 -15.94 31.32 -23.70
N ALA A 28 -15.92 32.21 -24.70
CA ALA A 28 -15.46 33.55 -24.63
C ALA A 28 -16.53 34.56 -24.12
N GLU A 29 -16.02 35.63 -23.53
CA GLU A 29 -16.49 37.03 -23.50
C GLU A 29 -17.79 37.42 -22.78
N THR A 30 -17.69 38.21 -21.74
CA THR A 30 -17.97 39.65 -21.76
C THR A 30 -17.55 40.29 -20.45
N GLY A 31 -16.97 41.48 -20.52
CA GLY A 31 -16.27 42.17 -19.47
C GLY A 31 -17.13 42.64 -18.29
N ASN A 32 -16.46 42.59 -17.15
CA ASN A 32 -16.61 43.56 -16.06
C ASN A 32 -15.35 43.49 -15.22
N ASP A 33 -14.60 44.56 -15.18
CA ASP A 33 -13.44 44.75 -14.32
C ASP A 33 -13.84 44.64 -12.84
N VAL A 34 -13.74 43.46 -12.29
CA VAL A 34 -13.58 43.25 -10.86
C VAL A 34 -12.11 42.91 -10.64
N ALA A 35 -11.39 43.88 -10.07
CA ALA A 35 -10.03 43.64 -9.62
C ALA A 35 -10.01 42.40 -8.70
N VAL A 36 -9.61 41.27 -9.24
CA VAL A 36 -9.23 40.13 -8.46
C VAL A 36 -7.98 40.55 -7.68
N LYS A 37 -8.16 40.80 -6.40
CA LYS A 37 -7.03 40.89 -5.49
C LYS A 37 -6.32 39.56 -5.64
N ASP A 38 -5.14 39.53 -6.25
CA ASP A 38 -4.19 38.48 -6.14
C ASP A 38 -4.02 38.19 -4.65
N ALA A 39 -4.60 37.08 -4.18
CA ALA A 39 -4.18 36.49 -2.94
C ALA A 39 -2.71 36.09 -3.19
N SER A 40 -1.78 36.93 -2.74
CA SER A 40 -0.36 36.64 -2.78
C SER A 40 -0.20 35.30 -2.08
N ALA A 41 0.18 34.28 -2.82
CA ALA A 41 0.59 33.02 -2.24
C ALA A 41 1.62 33.37 -1.16
N ALA A 42 1.33 33.03 0.10
CA ALA A 42 2.23 33.33 1.19
C ALA A 42 3.58 32.69 0.85
N ALA A 43 4.63 33.49 0.77
CA ALA A 43 5.94 32.98 0.42
C ALA A 43 6.40 32.08 1.58
N PHE A 44 6.63 30.81 1.32
CA PHE A 44 7.21 29.89 2.30
C PHE A 44 8.67 30.25 2.60
N ASN A 45 9.06 30.10 3.85
CA ASN A 45 10.46 30.11 4.23
C ASN A 45 11.19 28.97 3.54
N LYS A 46 12.30 29.24 2.89
CA LYS A 46 13.11 28.25 2.21
C LYS A 46 14.33 27.86 3.04
N VAL A 47 14.52 26.56 3.24
CA VAL A 47 15.68 26.00 3.91
C VAL A 47 16.33 25.00 2.98
N ALA A 48 17.49 25.39 2.42
CA ALA A 48 18.25 24.53 1.53
C ALA A 48 18.94 23.41 2.34
N ASN A 49 19.00 22.20 1.76
CA ASN A 49 19.63 21.02 2.36
C ASN A 49 19.15 20.79 3.80
N VAL A 50 17.81 20.71 3.97
CA VAL A 50 17.20 20.51 5.28
C VAL A 50 17.79 19.31 6.00
N GLU A 51 18.26 19.50 7.23
CA GLU A 51 18.74 18.45 8.11
C GLU A 51 17.75 18.20 9.26
N GLY A 52 17.57 16.93 9.64
CA GLY A 52 16.70 16.53 10.72
C GLY A 52 17.04 15.13 11.23
N ALA A 53 16.35 14.71 12.28
CA ALA A 53 16.46 13.33 12.75
C ALA A 53 15.52 12.43 11.94
N PHE A 54 16.08 11.39 11.33
CA PHE A 54 15.33 10.41 10.52
C PHE A 54 15.38 9.04 11.16
N ALA A 55 14.27 8.33 11.12
CA ALA A 55 14.15 6.92 11.46
C ALA A 55 13.09 6.26 10.59
N PHE A 56 13.19 4.96 10.38
CA PHE A 56 12.16 4.18 9.71
C PHE A 56 11.97 2.82 10.37
N ASP A 57 10.80 2.23 10.14
CA ASP A 57 10.43 0.90 10.60
C ASP A 57 9.53 0.22 9.56
N GLN A 58 9.84 -1.01 9.19
CA GLN A 58 9.04 -1.81 8.28
C GLN A 58 8.02 -2.71 9.01
N ASP A 59 8.12 -2.83 10.33
CA ASP A 59 7.23 -3.68 11.12
C ASP A 59 6.03 -2.92 11.70
N VAL A 60 5.90 -1.63 11.40
CA VAL A 60 4.67 -0.88 11.67
C VAL A 60 3.54 -1.44 10.79
N VAL A 61 2.48 -1.90 11.42
CA VAL A 61 1.36 -2.55 10.73
C VAL A 61 0.09 -1.70 10.79
N THR A 62 -0.66 -1.73 9.71
CA THR A 62 -2.01 -1.19 9.64
C THR A 62 -2.95 -2.05 10.50
N PRO A 63 -3.76 -1.47 11.39
CA PRO A 63 -4.74 -2.21 12.17
C PRO A 63 -5.68 -3.04 11.30
N ALA A 64 -6.05 -4.24 11.75
CA ALA A 64 -6.88 -5.16 10.95
C ALA A 64 -8.20 -4.53 10.46
N ASP A 65 -8.84 -3.70 11.30
CA ASP A 65 -10.08 -3.01 10.91
C ASP A 65 -9.86 -2.02 9.76
N GLU A 66 -8.70 -1.37 9.71
CA GLU A 66 -8.31 -0.48 8.63
C GLU A 66 -7.98 -1.28 7.37
N VAL A 67 -7.22 -2.38 7.49
CA VAL A 67 -6.96 -3.26 6.34
C VAL A 67 -8.28 -3.76 5.75
N PHE A 68 -9.23 -4.20 6.59
CA PHE A 68 -10.54 -4.63 6.12
C PHE A 68 -11.36 -3.48 5.52
N SER A 69 -11.19 -2.25 6.00
CA SER A 69 -11.84 -1.08 5.42
C SER A 69 -11.23 -0.68 4.08
N ILE A 70 -9.92 -0.66 3.99
CA ILE A 70 -9.18 -0.26 2.79
C ILE A 70 -9.35 -1.29 1.68
N PHE A 71 -9.09 -2.56 1.98
CA PHE A 71 -9.13 -3.66 1.01
C PHE A 71 -10.35 -4.56 1.18
N GLY A 72 -11.24 -4.15 1.98
CA GLY A 72 -12.60 -4.55 2.21
C GLY A 72 -12.95 -6.02 2.17
N THR A 73 -13.47 -6.44 3.26
CA THR A 73 -14.46 -7.48 3.23
C THR A 73 -15.77 -6.99 2.61
N VAL A 74 -15.94 -5.67 2.51
CA VAL A 74 -17.29 -5.10 2.38
C VAL A 74 -17.55 -4.46 1.04
N VAL A 75 -16.64 -3.75 0.45
CA VAL A 75 -17.04 -3.00 -0.70
C VAL A 75 -16.08 -3.13 -1.83
N THR A 76 -15.79 -2.75 -2.56
CA THR A 76 -15.02 -2.45 -3.72
C THR A 76 -13.64 -2.97 -3.69
N GLY A 77 -13.31 -3.55 -2.65
CA GLY A 77 -12.08 -3.97 -2.42
C GLY A 77 -11.02 -4.10 -3.37
N MET A 78 -9.99 -4.70 -3.02
CA MET A 78 -8.85 -4.92 -3.84
C MET A 78 -9.23 -4.82 -5.29
N CYS A 79 -8.61 -3.99 -6.03
CA CYS A 79 -8.91 -3.54 -7.39
C CYS A 79 -9.45 -4.60 -8.36
N ALA A 80 -9.54 -5.83 -7.91
CA ALA A 80 -9.70 -7.01 -8.69
C ALA A 80 -11.12 -7.51 -8.90
N LYS A 81 -12.10 -7.12 -8.10
CA LYS A 81 -13.45 -7.69 -8.23
C LYS A 81 -14.53 -6.61 -8.09
N PRO A 82 -15.09 -6.12 -9.21
CA PRO A 82 -16.07 -5.04 -9.20
C PRO A 82 -17.41 -5.42 -8.54
N ASP A 83 -17.84 -6.67 -8.63
CA ASP A 83 -19.16 -7.13 -8.14
C ASP A 83 -19.05 -7.98 -6.87
N PHE A 84 -18.36 -7.46 -5.88
CA PHE A 84 -18.20 -8.20 -4.64
C PHE A 84 -19.48 -8.23 -3.81
N ALA A 85 -20.11 -9.39 -3.73
CA ALA A 85 -21.12 -9.66 -2.72
C ALA A 85 -20.42 -9.91 -1.37
N ILE A 86 -20.89 -9.23 -0.31
CA ILE A 86 -20.46 -9.53 1.06
C ILE A 86 -20.81 -11.00 1.33
N GLY A 87 -19.80 -11.84 1.45
CA GLY A 87 -20.00 -13.23 1.85
C GLY A 87 -20.50 -13.29 3.29
N THR A 88 -21.30 -14.29 3.59
CA THR A 88 -21.56 -14.70 4.97
C THR A 88 -20.25 -15.16 5.60
N GLU A 89 -20.09 -14.97 6.92
CA GLU A 89 -18.94 -15.48 7.65
C GLU A 89 -18.67 -16.94 7.26
N LYS A 90 -17.45 -17.21 6.78
CA LYS A 90 -17.01 -18.57 6.49
C LYS A 90 -16.29 -19.14 7.69
N THR A 91 -16.71 -20.32 8.09
CA THR A 91 -16.05 -21.11 9.14
C THR A 91 -15.15 -22.20 8.56
N ASP A 92 -15.26 -22.45 7.25
CA ASP A 92 -14.54 -23.50 6.56
C ASP A 92 -13.34 -22.92 5.81
N TYR A 93 -12.18 -23.52 6.02
CA TYR A 93 -10.91 -23.10 5.44
C TYR A 93 -10.39 -24.16 4.45
N TYR A 94 -11.28 -24.63 3.57
CA TYR A 94 -10.97 -25.59 2.53
C TYR A 94 -10.72 -24.91 1.20
N VAL A 95 -9.63 -25.34 0.53
CA VAL A 95 -9.29 -24.89 -0.81
C VAL A 95 -9.09 -26.14 -1.69
N ASN A 96 -9.72 -26.14 -2.87
CA ASN A 96 -9.52 -27.20 -3.85
C ASN A 96 -8.32 -26.90 -4.70
N VAL A 97 -7.57 -27.93 -5.07
CA VAL A 97 -6.44 -27.86 -5.99
C VAL A 97 -6.74 -28.76 -7.17
N GLY A 98 -6.68 -28.20 -8.38
CA GLY A 98 -7.03 -28.92 -9.61
C GLY A 98 -6.29 -28.41 -10.84
N GLY A 99 -6.78 -28.79 -12.01
CA GLY A 99 -6.19 -28.46 -13.30
C GLY A 99 -5.27 -29.55 -13.83
N LYS A 100 -4.13 -29.21 -14.40
CA LYS A 100 -3.14 -30.15 -14.96
C LYS A 100 -2.29 -30.82 -13.88
N ILE A 101 -2.93 -31.64 -13.07
CA ILE A 101 -2.32 -32.49 -12.04
C ILE A 101 -2.88 -33.90 -12.12
N ALA A 102 -2.16 -34.88 -11.63
CA ALA A 102 -2.57 -36.30 -11.72
C ALA A 102 -3.94 -36.55 -11.05
N LYS A 103 -4.22 -35.87 -9.92
CA LYS A 103 -5.49 -36.00 -9.20
C LYS A 103 -5.81 -34.71 -8.44
N ALA A 104 -7.00 -34.16 -8.63
CA ALA A 104 -7.51 -33.06 -7.82
C ALA A 104 -7.72 -33.47 -6.35
N TYR A 105 -7.49 -32.54 -5.44
CA TYR A 105 -7.65 -32.76 -3.99
C TYR A 105 -8.11 -31.48 -3.29
N THR A 106 -8.55 -31.64 -2.05
CA THR A 106 -8.94 -30.52 -1.17
C THR A 106 -7.97 -30.43 0.00
N VAL A 107 -7.58 -29.21 0.35
CA VAL A 107 -6.69 -28.91 1.46
C VAL A 107 -7.48 -28.23 2.56
N ASP A 108 -7.40 -28.76 3.77
CA ASP A 108 -7.80 -28.06 4.99
C ASP A 108 -6.61 -27.21 5.47
N LEU A 109 -6.73 -25.90 5.31
CA LEU A 109 -5.64 -24.97 5.65
C LEU A 109 -5.32 -24.98 7.16
N LYS A 110 -6.30 -25.28 8.01
CA LYS A 110 -6.09 -25.35 9.46
C LYS A 110 -5.28 -26.59 9.89
N GLN A 111 -5.17 -27.60 9.03
CA GLN A 111 -4.33 -28.77 9.23
C GLN A 111 -2.90 -28.61 8.69
N LYS A 112 -2.62 -27.51 7.99
CA LYS A 112 -1.29 -27.20 7.49
C LYS A 112 -0.51 -26.34 8.47
N LYS A 113 0.81 -26.31 8.32
CA LYS A 113 1.67 -25.41 9.11
C LYS A 113 1.34 -23.96 8.73
N ALA A 114 0.83 -23.23 9.70
CA ALA A 114 0.61 -21.80 9.54
C ALA A 114 1.90 -21.00 9.69
N GLU A 115 1.98 -19.92 8.96
CA GLU A 115 3.03 -18.91 9.07
C GLU A 115 2.42 -17.51 9.22
N SER A 116 3.08 -16.67 10.01
CA SER A 116 2.70 -15.26 10.13
C SER A 116 3.80 -14.37 9.55
N ARG A 117 3.41 -13.43 8.69
CA ARG A 117 4.31 -12.48 8.03
C ARG A 117 3.70 -11.08 8.05
N ILE A 118 4.54 -10.08 7.89
CA ILE A 118 4.10 -8.72 7.58
C ILE A 118 4.31 -8.52 6.09
N LEU A 119 3.24 -8.22 5.36
CA LEU A 119 3.28 -7.99 3.92
C LEU A 119 2.55 -6.71 3.53
N LEU A 120 3.10 -6.06 2.54
CA LEU A 120 2.50 -4.93 1.85
C LEU A 120 1.35 -5.41 0.95
N CYS A 121 0.22 -4.73 1.02
CA CYS A 121 -0.84 -4.76 0.03
C CYS A 121 -1.05 -3.34 -0.47
N SER A 122 -0.75 -3.09 -1.73
CA SER A 122 -0.86 -1.76 -2.31
C SER A 122 -1.51 -1.79 -3.68
N CYS A 123 -2.40 -0.83 -3.93
CA CYS A 123 -3.11 -0.70 -5.19
C CYS A 123 -2.16 -0.29 -6.32
N ALA A 124 -2.43 -0.72 -7.54
CA ALA A 124 -1.68 -0.31 -8.72
C ALA A 124 -1.67 1.22 -8.92
N THR A 125 -2.71 1.91 -8.43
CA THR A 125 -2.83 3.38 -8.53
C THR A 125 -2.30 4.12 -7.29
N GLY A 126 -1.75 3.42 -6.30
CA GLY A 126 -1.33 4.03 -5.04
C GLY A 126 -2.45 4.53 -4.14
N ALA A 127 -3.72 4.46 -4.58
CA ALA A 127 -4.85 5.01 -3.84
C ALA A 127 -5.16 4.29 -2.51
N ALA A 128 -4.64 3.09 -2.32
CA ALA A 128 -4.87 2.27 -1.14
C ALA A 128 -3.64 1.42 -0.85
N THR A 129 -3.08 1.60 0.33
CA THR A 129 -1.86 0.90 0.78
C THR A 129 -2.02 0.50 2.25
N ALA A 130 -1.61 -0.70 2.58
CA ALA A 130 -1.56 -1.21 3.95
C ALA A 130 -0.39 -2.18 4.12
N ASN A 131 0.25 -2.13 5.26
CA ASN A 131 1.23 -3.12 5.70
C ASN A 131 0.55 -4.01 6.73
N ALA A 132 0.29 -5.26 6.43
CA ALA A 132 -0.57 -6.11 7.22
C ALA A 132 0.15 -7.30 7.81
N GLN A 133 -0.05 -7.54 9.10
CA GLN A 133 0.34 -8.82 9.71
C GLN A 133 -0.69 -9.87 9.30
N ILE A 134 -0.29 -10.80 8.46
CA ILE A 134 -1.12 -11.88 7.95
C ILE A 134 -0.74 -13.23 8.57
N THR A 135 -1.70 -14.15 8.61
CA THR A 135 -1.45 -15.56 9.01
C THR A 135 -2.16 -16.48 8.01
N GLY A 136 -1.40 -17.44 7.49
CA GLY A 136 -1.90 -18.36 6.47
C GLY A 136 -0.95 -19.50 6.19
N VAL A 137 -1.09 -20.12 5.02
CA VAL A 137 -0.32 -21.26 4.54
C VAL A 137 0.36 -20.86 3.23
N ARG A 138 1.64 -21.15 3.06
CA ARG A 138 2.35 -20.93 1.79
C ARG A 138 1.70 -21.69 0.65
N LEU A 139 1.65 -21.10 -0.51
CA LEU A 139 1.16 -21.77 -1.72
C LEU A 139 1.92 -23.08 -1.99
N SER A 140 3.23 -23.11 -1.77
CA SER A 140 4.05 -24.31 -1.90
C SER A 140 3.57 -25.46 -1.01
N ASP A 141 3.14 -25.19 0.23
CA ASP A 141 2.62 -26.19 1.16
C ASP A 141 1.22 -26.65 0.78
N VAL A 142 0.42 -25.77 0.18
CA VAL A 142 -0.90 -26.12 -0.38
C VAL A 142 -0.73 -27.03 -1.59
N LEU A 143 0.27 -26.79 -2.43
CA LEU A 143 0.57 -27.56 -3.64
C LEU A 143 1.41 -28.81 -3.40
N GLN A 144 1.79 -29.13 -2.16
CA GLN A 144 2.69 -30.24 -1.82
C GLN A 144 2.27 -31.62 -2.38
N LEU A 145 0.95 -31.84 -2.54
CA LEU A 145 0.39 -33.08 -3.09
C LEU A 145 0.11 -33.01 -4.60
N ALA A 146 0.39 -31.90 -5.24
CA ALA A 146 0.12 -31.71 -6.66
C ALA A 146 1.23 -32.40 -7.48
N GLU A 147 0.93 -33.56 -8.02
CA GLU A 147 1.74 -34.18 -9.07
C GLU A 147 1.44 -33.48 -10.38
N MET A 148 2.19 -32.41 -10.67
CA MET A 148 1.96 -31.52 -11.82
C MET A 148 2.55 -32.11 -13.10
N ASP A 149 1.86 -31.87 -14.23
CA ASP A 149 2.44 -32.08 -15.55
C ASP A 149 3.64 -31.15 -15.76
N LYS A 150 4.62 -31.59 -16.54
CA LYS A 150 5.90 -30.87 -16.73
C LYS A 150 5.76 -29.50 -17.39
N ASP A 151 4.66 -29.29 -18.13
CA ASP A 151 4.36 -28.07 -18.86
C ASP A 151 3.53 -27.05 -18.04
N VAL A 152 3.15 -27.39 -16.82
CA VAL A 152 2.42 -26.45 -15.94
C VAL A 152 3.29 -25.24 -15.62
N ASN A 153 2.78 -24.07 -16.01
CA ASN A 153 3.48 -22.79 -15.84
C ASN A 153 2.63 -21.69 -15.22
N THR A 154 1.35 -21.95 -15.00
CA THR A 154 0.39 -20.92 -14.60
C THR A 154 -0.45 -21.41 -13.42
N VAL A 155 -0.68 -20.54 -12.45
CA VAL A 155 -1.62 -20.70 -11.35
C VAL A 155 -2.71 -19.65 -11.44
N THR A 156 -3.97 -20.07 -11.24
CA THR A 156 -5.13 -19.18 -11.10
C THR A 156 -5.80 -19.49 -9.78
N VAL A 157 -5.84 -18.51 -8.88
CA VAL A 157 -6.53 -18.62 -7.61
C VAL A 157 -7.94 -18.04 -7.76
N ARG A 158 -8.98 -18.83 -7.51
CA ARG A 158 -10.36 -18.49 -7.86
C ARG A 158 -11.26 -18.36 -6.65
N THR A 159 -12.22 -17.49 -6.80
CA THR A 159 -13.38 -17.32 -5.90
C THR A 159 -14.52 -18.27 -6.29
N ALA A 160 -15.54 -18.40 -5.44
CA ALA A 160 -16.70 -19.25 -5.67
C ALA A 160 -17.50 -18.91 -6.94
N ASP A 161 -17.46 -17.66 -7.39
CA ASP A 161 -18.10 -17.23 -8.65
C ASP A 161 -17.17 -17.33 -9.88
N GLY A 162 -16.01 -17.97 -9.71
CA GLY A 162 -15.06 -18.26 -10.79
C GLY A 162 -14.10 -17.12 -11.13
N TYR A 163 -14.18 -15.98 -10.45
CA TYR A 163 -13.20 -14.91 -10.65
C TYR A 163 -11.81 -15.35 -10.19
N GLY A 164 -10.78 -14.94 -10.91
CA GLY A 164 -9.37 -15.14 -10.57
C GLY A 164 -8.45 -14.64 -11.68
N LEU A 165 -7.30 -14.14 -11.29
CA LEU A 165 -6.26 -13.72 -12.23
C LEU A 165 -5.20 -14.79 -12.37
N LYS A 166 -4.69 -14.95 -13.57
CA LYS A 166 -3.57 -15.84 -13.87
C LYS A 166 -2.26 -15.21 -13.43
N LEU A 167 -1.41 -16.01 -12.79
CA LEU A 167 -0.03 -15.68 -12.45
C LEU A 167 0.93 -16.75 -12.95
N PRO A 168 2.18 -16.41 -13.29
CA PRO A 168 3.20 -17.42 -13.47
C PRO A 168 3.34 -18.24 -12.19
N LEU A 169 3.23 -19.56 -12.28
CA LEU A 169 3.35 -20.42 -11.11
C LEU A 169 4.69 -20.22 -10.40
N GLN A 170 5.78 -20.16 -11.17
CA GLN A 170 7.12 -20.00 -10.60
C GLN A 170 7.25 -18.67 -9.85
N TYR A 171 6.70 -17.58 -10.40
CA TYR A 171 6.69 -16.29 -9.72
C TYR A 171 5.97 -16.36 -8.36
N ALA A 172 4.76 -16.94 -8.33
CA ALA A 172 4.01 -17.07 -7.09
C ALA A 172 4.74 -17.93 -6.03
N LEU A 173 5.48 -18.95 -6.47
CA LEU A 173 6.31 -19.80 -5.59
C LEU A 173 7.56 -19.06 -5.10
N ASP A 174 8.28 -18.36 -5.98
CA ASP A 174 9.50 -17.62 -5.65
C ASP A 174 9.22 -16.45 -4.69
N LYS A 175 8.06 -15.80 -4.86
CA LYS A 175 7.58 -14.75 -3.96
C LYS A 175 6.90 -15.28 -2.70
N GLU A 176 6.90 -16.61 -2.51
CA GLU A 176 6.31 -17.26 -1.34
C GLU A 176 4.86 -16.83 -1.08
N ALA A 177 4.04 -16.78 -2.15
CA ALA A 177 2.63 -16.44 -2.06
C ALA A 177 1.90 -17.31 -1.03
N MET A 178 0.87 -16.73 -0.38
CA MET A 178 0.17 -17.37 0.73
C MET A 178 -1.35 -17.40 0.52
N ILE A 179 -1.98 -18.47 1.02
CA ILE A 179 -3.43 -18.49 1.28
C ILE A 179 -3.62 -18.09 2.74
N VAL A 180 -4.15 -16.88 2.93
CA VAL A 180 -4.24 -16.19 4.22
C VAL A 180 -5.66 -16.32 4.77
N TYR A 181 -5.79 -16.56 6.06
CA TYR A 181 -7.08 -16.66 6.74
C TYR A 181 -7.20 -15.76 7.98
N GLN A 182 -6.11 -15.05 8.37
CA GLN A 182 -6.15 -14.03 9.43
C GLN A 182 -5.34 -12.79 9.04
N VAL A 183 -5.81 -11.64 9.48
CA VAL A 183 -5.11 -10.36 9.43
C VAL A 183 -5.11 -9.77 10.84
N GLY A 184 -3.93 -9.39 11.36
CA GLY A 184 -3.78 -8.86 12.70
C GLY A 184 -4.28 -9.81 13.80
N GLY A 185 -4.16 -11.12 13.59
CA GLY A 185 -4.66 -12.17 14.48
C GLY A 185 -6.18 -12.36 14.47
N ARG A 186 -6.92 -11.69 13.58
CA ARG A 186 -8.37 -11.81 13.42
C ARG A 186 -8.70 -12.61 12.17
N ASP A 187 -9.62 -13.53 12.27
CA ASP A 187 -10.13 -14.30 11.12
C ASP A 187 -10.73 -13.33 10.09
N ILE A 188 -10.47 -13.60 8.81
CA ILE A 188 -11.00 -12.82 7.70
C ILE A 188 -12.48 -13.17 7.54
N PRO A 189 -13.43 -12.21 7.66
CA PRO A 189 -14.85 -12.51 7.61
C PRO A 189 -15.32 -13.17 6.31
N SER A 190 -14.68 -12.85 5.19
CA SER A 190 -15.00 -13.45 3.89
C SER A 190 -14.29 -14.79 3.63
N GLY A 191 -13.65 -15.37 4.63
CA GLY A 191 -12.95 -16.64 4.49
C GLY A 191 -11.46 -16.48 4.26
N THR A 192 -10.96 -16.83 3.08
CA THR A 192 -9.53 -16.84 2.76
C THR A 192 -9.18 -15.82 1.70
N GLN A 193 -7.93 -15.37 1.72
CA GLN A 193 -7.39 -14.46 0.71
C GLN A 193 -6.08 -15.02 0.14
N PHE A 194 -5.82 -14.75 -1.13
CA PHE A 194 -4.52 -15.02 -1.74
C PHE A 194 -3.68 -13.77 -1.71
N TRP A 195 -2.50 -13.84 -1.12
CA TRP A 195 -1.53 -12.76 -1.01
C TRP A 195 -0.26 -13.10 -1.74
N VAL A 196 0.19 -12.20 -2.61
CA VAL A 196 1.41 -12.37 -3.42
C VAL A 196 2.33 -11.20 -3.15
N PRO A 197 3.42 -11.38 -2.41
CA PRO A 197 4.38 -10.32 -2.15
C PRO A 197 4.88 -9.65 -3.43
N GLU A 198 5.21 -8.38 -3.35
CA GLU A 198 5.80 -7.58 -4.42
C GLU A 198 4.94 -7.50 -5.69
N THR A 199 3.62 -7.61 -5.55
CA THR A 199 2.66 -7.39 -6.62
C THR A 199 1.62 -6.35 -6.24
N VAL A 200 0.96 -5.78 -7.25
CA VAL A 200 -0.19 -4.90 -7.03
C VAL A 200 -1.40 -5.67 -6.50
N ALA A 201 -2.21 -5.01 -5.67
CA ALA A 201 -3.32 -5.60 -4.93
C ALA A 201 -4.39 -6.31 -5.79
N LYS A 202 -4.43 -6.09 -7.10
CA LYS A 202 -5.36 -6.80 -7.99
C LYS A 202 -5.15 -8.31 -8.02
N TYR A 203 -3.94 -8.79 -7.74
CA TYR A 203 -3.63 -10.22 -7.65
C TYR A 203 -4.02 -10.85 -6.32
N PHE A 204 -4.40 -10.05 -5.33
CA PHE A 204 -4.82 -10.52 -4.02
C PHE A 204 -6.29 -10.91 -4.09
N THR A 205 -6.54 -12.17 -4.41
CA THR A 205 -7.89 -12.71 -4.57
C THR A 205 -8.53 -12.96 -3.21
N ARG A 206 -9.78 -12.55 -3.03
CA ARG A 206 -10.57 -12.79 -1.82
C ARG A 206 -11.49 -13.98 -2.00
N ASP A 207 -11.96 -14.55 -0.87
CA ASP A 207 -12.92 -15.66 -0.89
C ASP A 207 -12.43 -16.82 -1.76
N VAL A 208 -11.18 -17.22 -1.53
CA VAL A 208 -10.54 -18.28 -2.30
C VAL A 208 -11.18 -19.62 -2.03
N VAL A 209 -11.59 -20.32 -3.09
CA VAL A 209 -12.15 -21.68 -3.02
C VAL A 209 -11.38 -22.68 -3.88
N ASP A 210 -10.77 -22.24 -4.98
CA ASP A 210 -10.07 -23.11 -5.91
C ASP A 210 -8.70 -22.54 -6.33
N ILE A 211 -7.74 -23.43 -6.51
CA ILE A 211 -6.44 -23.20 -7.12
C ILE A 211 -6.35 -24.08 -8.36
N GLU A 212 -6.32 -23.46 -9.53
CA GLU A 212 -6.23 -24.13 -10.82
C GLU A 212 -4.83 -24.00 -11.39
N LEU A 213 -4.21 -25.13 -11.73
CA LEU A 213 -2.91 -25.20 -12.38
C LEU A 213 -3.08 -25.50 -13.86
N THR A 214 -2.53 -24.65 -14.73
CA THR A 214 -2.66 -24.78 -16.19
C THR A 214 -1.31 -24.65 -16.89
N ALA A 215 -1.28 -25.14 -18.13
CA ALA A 215 -0.17 -24.91 -19.06
C ALA A 215 -0.66 -23.96 -20.15
N GLU A 216 -0.15 -22.77 -20.11
CA GLU A 216 -0.37 -21.77 -21.16
C GLU A 216 0.77 -21.87 -22.19
N ALA A 217 0.52 -21.42 -23.41
CA ALA A 217 1.57 -21.39 -24.46
C ALA A 217 2.76 -20.53 -24.03
N GLU A 218 2.47 -19.44 -23.33
CA GLU A 218 3.42 -18.59 -22.66
C GLU A 218 2.90 -18.31 -21.25
N ALA A 219 3.79 -18.29 -20.24
CA ALA A 219 3.40 -17.90 -18.87
C ALA A 219 2.84 -16.46 -18.89
N PRO A 220 1.78 -16.18 -18.09
CA PRO A 220 1.24 -14.82 -18.03
C PRO A 220 2.28 -13.82 -17.52
N GLU A 221 2.19 -12.59 -17.97
CA GLU A 221 3.00 -11.50 -17.43
C GLU A 221 2.40 -10.99 -16.12
N VAL A 222 3.27 -10.61 -15.18
CA VAL A 222 2.87 -9.94 -13.95
C VAL A 222 2.86 -8.44 -14.21
N GLU A 223 1.68 -7.82 -14.08
CA GLU A 223 1.56 -6.38 -14.21
C GLU A 223 2.31 -5.67 -13.09
N GLN A 224 3.12 -4.73 -13.48
CA GLN A 224 3.83 -3.83 -12.59
C GLN A 224 3.01 -2.57 -12.32
N ARG A 225 3.33 -1.84 -11.26
CA ARG A 225 2.80 -0.50 -11.04
C ARG A 225 3.25 0.42 -12.18
N ASP A 226 2.36 1.31 -12.63
CA ASP A 226 2.68 2.32 -13.64
C ASP A 226 3.90 3.17 -13.18
N GLU A 227 4.82 3.47 -14.09
CA GLU A 227 6.01 4.27 -13.80
C GLU A 227 5.67 5.64 -13.19
N ALA A 228 4.54 6.22 -13.60
CA ALA A 228 4.03 7.48 -13.04
C ALA A 228 3.60 7.39 -11.57
N LEU A 229 3.50 6.17 -11.03
CA LEU A 229 3.04 5.88 -9.67
C LEU A 229 4.08 5.09 -8.84
N ARG A 230 5.32 4.93 -9.40
CA ARG A 230 6.43 4.26 -8.72
C ARG A 230 6.93 5.07 -7.52
N ALA A 231 7.56 4.38 -6.57
CA ALA A 231 8.15 4.99 -5.38
C ALA A 231 7.13 5.91 -4.65
N GLU A 232 5.92 5.42 -4.42
CA GLU A 232 4.88 6.19 -3.75
C GLU A 232 5.30 6.63 -2.36
N VAL A 233 4.91 7.85 -1.98
CA VAL A 233 5.15 8.38 -0.65
C VAL A 233 3.91 9.14 -0.15
N ALA A 234 3.59 8.98 1.12
CA ALA A 234 2.52 9.72 1.78
C ALA A 234 2.97 10.28 3.13
N ILE A 235 2.40 11.41 3.52
CA ILE A 235 2.50 11.99 4.85
C ILE A 235 1.21 11.65 5.60
N MET A 236 1.31 11.03 6.77
CA MET A 236 0.15 10.52 7.50
C MET A 236 -0.31 11.42 8.64
N ASN A 237 0.61 12.16 9.27
CA ASN A 237 0.23 13.04 10.34
C ASN A 237 -0.08 14.46 9.83
N THR A 238 -1.14 15.06 10.34
CA THR A 238 -1.50 16.45 10.08
C THR A 238 -0.85 17.39 11.08
N VAL A 239 0.03 18.23 10.59
CA VAL A 239 0.63 19.33 11.37
C VAL A 239 0.07 20.70 11.00
N GLU A 240 -0.73 20.77 9.96
CA GLU A 240 -1.31 22.02 9.40
C GLU A 240 -2.11 22.84 10.38
N SER A 241 -2.77 22.20 11.33
CA SER A 241 -3.56 22.89 12.37
C SER A 241 -2.77 23.26 13.63
N LYS A 242 -1.48 22.86 13.70
CA LYS A 242 -0.63 23.14 14.85
C LYS A 242 0.13 24.44 14.63
N THR A 243 0.09 25.32 15.61
CA THR A 243 0.98 26.47 15.65
C THR A 243 2.21 26.10 16.48
N LEU A 244 3.34 26.00 15.80
CA LEU A 244 4.63 25.69 16.39
C LEU A 244 5.33 26.97 16.84
N LYS A 245 6.26 26.86 17.76
CA LYS A 245 7.16 27.98 18.15
C LYS A 245 8.52 27.77 17.53
N ALA A 246 9.22 28.87 17.22
CA ALA A 246 10.61 28.78 16.80
C ALA A 246 11.44 28.07 17.88
N GLY A 247 12.27 27.12 17.48
CA GLY A 247 13.03 26.22 18.36
C GLY A 247 12.24 24.98 18.86
N GLU A 248 10.96 24.83 18.52
CA GLU A 248 10.15 23.65 18.85
C GLU A 248 10.29 22.59 17.74
N THR A 249 10.63 21.37 18.14
CA THR A 249 10.77 20.26 17.20
C THR A 249 9.40 19.76 16.74
N VAL A 250 9.22 19.62 15.44
CA VAL A 250 8.05 18.97 14.81
C VAL A 250 8.48 17.64 14.20
N THR A 251 7.68 16.61 14.40
CA THR A 251 7.90 15.29 13.76
C THR A 251 6.83 15.06 12.71
N PHE A 252 7.28 14.77 11.51
CA PHE A 252 6.48 14.30 10.39
C PHE A 252 6.58 12.78 10.32
N GLU A 253 5.51 12.12 9.93
CA GLU A 253 5.46 10.68 9.76
C GLU A 253 4.65 10.29 8.55
N GLY A 254 5.01 9.17 7.95
CA GLY A 254 4.34 8.67 6.77
C GLY A 254 4.89 7.33 6.31
N TYR A 255 4.52 6.94 5.10
CA TYR A 255 5.04 5.71 4.50
C TYR A 255 5.58 5.96 3.09
N ALA A 256 6.39 5.01 2.61
CA ALA A 256 6.79 4.89 1.22
C ALA A 256 6.75 3.42 0.78
N ASP A 257 6.30 3.14 -0.45
CA ASP A 257 6.26 1.80 -1.05
C ASP A 257 6.38 1.83 -2.58
N ASP A 258 6.67 0.69 -3.18
CA ASP A 258 6.78 0.58 -4.64
C ASP A 258 6.11 -0.66 -5.26
N CYS A 259 5.69 -1.66 -4.51
CA CYS A 259 5.12 -2.93 -5.02
C CYS A 259 6.03 -3.73 -5.97
N GLY A 260 7.33 -3.66 -5.82
CA GLY A 260 8.25 -4.43 -6.67
C GLY A 260 9.69 -4.26 -6.24
N ASP A 261 10.07 -3.04 -5.94
CA ASP A 261 11.40 -2.69 -5.46
C ASP A 261 11.40 -2.17 -4.03
N ALA A 262 12.47 -2.42 -3.31
CA ALA A 262 12.66 -1.85 -1.99
C ALA A 262 12.88 -0.33 -2.08
N ILE A 263 12.34 0.40 -1.12
CA ILE A 263 12.67 1.81 -0.95
C ILE A 263 14.12 1.92 -0.44
N ALA A 264 14.98 2.57 -1.19
CA ALA A 264 16.39 2.78 -0.85
C ALA A 264 16.62 4.04 0.00
N ALA A 265 15.77 5.05 -0.17
CA ALA A 265 15.86 6.29 0.59
C ALA A 265 14.53 7.04 0.64
N VAL A 266 14.36 7.85 1.69
CA VAL A 266 13.34 8.90 1.75
C VAL A 266 14.05 10.25 1.74
N GLU A 267 13.57 11.18 0.91
CA GLU A 267 14.21 12.45 0.66
C GLU A 267 13.28 13.60 1.04
N PHE A 268 13.84 14.63 1.69
CA PHE A 268 13.11 15.76 2.23
C PHE A 268 13.63 17.09 1.65
N SER A 269 12.70 18.02 1.40
CA SER A 269 12.99 19.38 0.94
C SER A 269 12.12 20.38 1.71
N LEU A 270 12.71 21.54 2.07
CA LEU A 270 12.02 22.71 2.62
C LEU A 270 12.25 23.98 1.77
N ASP A 271 12.61 23.82 0.51
CA ASP A 271 12.85 24.95 -0.41
C ASP A 271 12.04 24.82 -1.72
N GLY A 272 11.00 23.99 -1.70
CA GLY A 272 10.16 23.75 -2.86
C GLY A 272 10.76 22.77 -3.87
N GLY A 273 11.64 21.87 -3.41
CA GLY A 273 12.29 20.87 -4.25
C GLY A 273 13.55 21.34 -4.96
N GLU A 274 14.07 22.53 -4.61
CA GLU A 274 15.34 23.02 -5.16
C GLU A 274 16.52 22.19 -4.67
N THR A 275 16.50 21.79 -3.37
CA THR A 275 17.44 20.86 -2.77
C THR A 275 16.74 19.73 -2.06
N TRP A 276 17.37 18.57 -2.02
CA TRP A 276 16.86 17.36 -1.38
C TRP A 276 17.92 16.72 -0.49
N THR A 277 17.57 16.46 0.76
CA THR A 277 18.40 15.69 1.68
C THR A 277 17.90 14.26 1.73
N SER A 278 18.77 13.31 1.43
CA SER A 278 18.47 11.88 1.31
C SER A 278 18.84 11.13 2.57
N TYR A 279 17.92 10.30 3.08
CA TYR A 279 18.12 9.41 4.21
C TYR A 279 17.93 7.97 3.78
N GLU A 280 19.00 7.18 3.85
CA GLU A 280 19.01 5.80 3.42
C GLU A 280 18.15 4.90 4.33
N THR A 281 17.44 3.97 3.70
CA THR A 281 16.63 2.94 4.37
C THR A 281 17.33 1.59 4.29
N ALA A 282 18.50 1.49 4.88
CA ALA A 282 19.36 0.33 4.79
C ALA A 282 18.65 -0.97 5.22
N ASN A 283 18.75 -2.02 4.39
CA ASN A 283 18.12 -3.32 4.56
C ASN A 283 16.58 -3.33 4.47
N ALA A 284 15.96 -2.28 3.99
CA ALA A 284 14.55 -2.32 3.65
C ALA A 284 14.27 -3.37 2.55
N THR A 285 13.13 -4.05 2.66
CA THR A 285 12.69 -5.06 1.69
C THR A 285 11.45 -4.56 0.93
N ALA A 286 11.25 -5.07 -0.28
CA ALA A 286 10.13 -4.68 -1.14
C ALA A 286 8.77 -5.24 -0.67
N GLU A 287 8.78 -6.27 0.18
CA GLU A 287 7.54 -6.91 0.65
C GLU A 287 6.81 -6.14 1.75
N LYS A 288 7.40 -5.05 2.27
CA LYS A 288 6.87 -4.19 3.32
C LYS A 288 7.04 -2.73 2.94
N TRP A 289 6.15 -1.88 3.44
CA TRP A 289 6.41 -0.44 3.33
C TRP A 289 7.57 0.02 4.21
N VAL A 290 8.09 1.21 3.93
CA VAL A 290 8.97 1.97 4.82
C VAL A 290 8.10 2.99 5.55
N TYR A 291 7.78 2.75 6.83
CA TYR A 291 7.13 3.73 7.68
C TYR A 291 8.22 4.64 8.25
N TRP A 292 8.18 5.92 7.90
CA TRP A 292 9.24 6.87 8.20
C TRP A 292 8.80 7.96 9.18
N HIS A 293 9.78 8.45 9.96
CA HIS A 293 9.67 9.62 10.81
C HIS A 293 10.79 10.59 10.46
N PHE A 294 10.46 11.87 10.37
CA PHE A 294 11.41 12.95 10.16
C PHE A 294 11.13 14.08 11.15
N SER A 295 12.08 14.41 12.01
CA SER A 295 11.97 15.47 13.00
C SER A 295 12.83 16.65 12.63
N TYR A 296 12.21 17.82 12.54
CA TYR A 296 12.83 19.09 12.19
C TYR A 296 12.55 20.14 13.24
N THR A 297 13.52 21.04 13.48
CA THR A 297 13.40 22.16 14.43
C THR A 297 13.54 23.47 13.67
N PRO A 298 12.43 24.16 13.31
CA PRO A 298 12.49 25.46 12.66
C PRO A 298 12.99 26.53 13.61
N GLU A 299 13.99 27.32 13.18
CA GLU A 299 14.60 28.37 14.01
C GLU A 299 13.92 29.74 13.85
N THR A 300 13.17 29.93 12.77
CA THR A 300 12.57 31.23 12.45
C THR A 300 11.05 31.12 12.29
N ALA A 301 10.32 32.17 12.66
CA ALA A 301 8.91 32.28 12.42
C ALA A 301 8.57 32.40 10.92
N GLY A 302 7.45 31.87 10.53
CA GLY A 302 6.96 31.93 9.14
C GLY A 302 6.17 30.70 8.72
N SER A 303 5.80 30.64 7.46
CA SER A 303 5.15 29.48 6.84
C SER A 303 6.19 28.62 6.13
N TYR A 304 6.03 27.34 6.22
CA TYR A 304 6.92 26.33 5.63
C TYR A 304 6.11 25.29 4.86
N GLN A 305 6.71 24.74 3.82
CA GLN A 305 6.17 23.57 3.11
C GLN A 305 7.24 22.48 3.09
N LEU A 306 6.98 21.36 3.77
CA LEU A 306 7.80 20.17 3.64
C LEU A 306 7.35 19.37 2.43
N SER A 307 8.29 19.04 1.55
CA SER A 307 8.10 18.12 0.43
C SER A 307 8.89 16.84 0.72
N VAL A 308 8.27 15.70 0.47
CA VAL A 308 8.84 14.37 0.70
C VAL A 308 8.72 13.55 -0.58
N ARG A 309 9.78 12.83 -0.95
CA ARG A 309 9.78 11.84 -2.02
C ARG A 309 10.58 10.61 -1.61
N ALA A 310 10.35 9.51 -2.29
CA ALA A 310 11.09 8.27 -2.07
C ALA A 310 11.94 7.92 -3.31
N ARG A 311 12.95 7.12 -3.10
CA ARG A 311 13.79 6.54 -4.16
C ARG A 311 13.92 5.04 -3.94
N THR A 312 13.71 4.24 -4.99
CA THR A 312 13.84 2.79 -4.96
C THR A 312 15.26 2.31 -5.21
N THR A 313 15.50 1.02 -5.00
CA THR A 313 16.81 0.40 -5.23
C THR A 313 17.23 0.37 -6.69
N ASP A 314 16.29 0.34 -7.62
CA ASP A 314 16.53 0.44 -9.07
C ASP A 314 16.69 1.90 -9.55
N GLY A 315 16.55 2.88 -8.65
CA GLY A 315 16.77 4.30 -8.90
C GLY A 315 15.54 5.10 -9.31
N ASN A 316 14.33 4.51 -9.33
CA ASN A 316 13.11 5.27 -9.54
C ASN A 316 12.88 6.24 -8.39
N VAL A 317 12.40 7.44 -8.71
CA VAL A 317 12.08 8.49 -7.74
C VAL A 317 10.61 8.82 -7.86
N SER A 318 9.96 9.10 -6.73
CA SER A 318 8.55 9.54 -6.72
C SER A 318 8.28 10.60 -7.79
N PRO A 319 7.40 10.35 -8.75
CA PRO A 319 7.08 11.35 -9.78
C PRO A 319 6.38 12.58 -9.21
N MET A 320 5.69 12.38 -8.08
CA MET A 320 5.07 13.46 -7.30
C MET A 320 5.55 13.39 -5.85
N ALA A 321 5.99 14.51 -5.30
CA ALA A 321 6.30 14.62 -3.89
C ALA A 321 5.01 14.78 -3.06
N ALA A 322 4.96 14.16 -1.88
CA ALA A 322 3.97 14.50 -0.88
C ALA A 322 4.34 15.82 -0.20
N ASN A 323 3.36 16.67 0.07
CA ASN A 323 3.59 17.99 0.63
C ASN A 323 2.72 18.22 1.89
N VAL A 324 3.29 18.92 2.88
CA VAL A 324 2.55 19.41 4.04
C VAL A 324 3.01 20.81 4.41
N GLU A 325 2.04 21.67 4.70
CA GLU A 325 2.29 23.05 5.14
C GLU A 325 2.22 23.13 6.66
N PHE A 326 3.05 23.98 7.25
CA PHE A 326 3.00 24.25 8.68
C PHE A 326 3.46 25.67 8.99
N SER A 327 3.03 26.20 10.14
CA SER A 327 3.33 27.57 10.58
C SER A 327 4.08 27.60 11.88
N VAL A 328 5.03 28.51 11.98
CA VAL A 328 5.91 28.74 13.13
C VAL A 328 5.75 30.20 13.59
N MET A 329 5.52 30.42 14.88
CA MET A 329 5.42 31.74 15.50
C MET A 329 6.66 32.09 16.33
#